data_54b88df6c9a2fe604b250da5aeff18e0
#
_entry.id   54b88df6c9a2fe604b250da5aeff18e0
#
_cell.length_a   1.000
_cell.length_b   1.000
_cell.length_c   1.000
_cell.angle_alpha   90.00
_cell.angle_beta   90.00
_cell.angle_gamma   90.00
#
_symmetry.space_group_name_H-M   'P 1'
#
loop_
_entity.id
_entity.type
_entity.pdbx_description
1 polymer ?
#
loop_
_entity_poly.entity_id
_entity_poly.type
_entity_poly.pdbx_seq_one_letter_code
_entity_poly.pdbx_strand_id
1 'polypeptide(L)'
;TRPADAALQRWIAPTRQHGVLEVPVAAYAEPGLRGERIKCLTITGTSWPVTRHMLEWAYQTQNGPLVILTHASEFSSSVNTEQDDPAQVTYRPAPLVQRRLRQLTQFLDGARDRFNTTTFSAGSAAWLNAASRPDARFTAPHPAGLARVLENSWIRLHG
;
A
#
# COMPACT_ATOMS: atom_id res chain seq x y z
N THR A 1 6.65 -10.31 -17.74
CA THR A 1 5.18 -10.38 -17.51
C THR A 1 4.56 -10.84 -18.82
N ARG A 2 3.76 -11.89 -18.84
CA ARG A 2 3.09 -12.39 -20.04
C ARG A 2 2.00 -11.40 -20.46
N PRO A 3 1.73 -11.16 -21.76
CA PRO A 3 0.70 -10.23 -22.22
C PRO A 3 -0.70 -10.52 -21.66
N ALA A 4 -1.02 -11.79 -21.36
CA ALA A 4 -2.27 -12.20 -20.72
C ALA A 4 -2.40 -11.71 -19.26
N ASP A 5 -1.30 -11.50 -18.56
CA ASP A 5 -1.31 -11.07 -17.16
C ASP A 5 -1.66 -9.58 -17.01
N ALA A 6 -1.35 -8.78 -18.04
CA ALA A 6 -1.65 -7.35 -18.03
C ALA A 6 -3.15 -7.05 -18.10
N ALA A 7 -3.91 -7.91 -18.78
CA ALA A 7 -5.38 -7.76 -18.89
C ALA A 7 -6.11 -8.13 -17.59
N LEU A 8 -5.48 -8.91 -16.71
CA LEU A 8 -6.04 -9.32 -15.42
C LEU A 8 -5.60 -8.39 -14.29
N GLN A 9 -4.63 -7.49 -14.55
CA GLN A 9 -4.11 -6.60 -13.52
C GLN A 9 -5.09 -5.49 -13.23
N ARG A 10 -5.63 -5.50 -12.02
CA ARG A 10 -6.42 -4.41 -11.47
C ARG A 10 -5.56 -3.50 -10.62
N TRP A 11 -5.85 -2.20 -10.70
CA TRP A 11 -5.16 -1.18 -9.93
C TRP A 11 -5.81 -0.97 -8.57
N ILE A 12 -7.11 -0.67 -8.57
CA ILE A 12 -7.87 -0.38 -7.36
C ILE A 12 -9.34 -0.81 -7.47
N ALA A 13 -9.89 -0.90 -8.69
CA ALA A 13 -11.32 -1.13 -8.86
C ALA A 13 -11.71 -2.56 -8.49
N PRO A 14 -12.73 -2.74 -7.63
CA PRO A 14 -13.33 -4.04 -7.42
C PRO A 14 -13.85 -4.63 -8.75
N THR A 15 -13.88 -5.94 -8.84
CA THR A 15 -14.44 -6.63 -10.00
C THR A 15 -15.27 -7.83 -9.57
N ARG A 16 -16.23 -8.21 -10.40
CA ARG A 16 -17.02 -9.42 -10.17
C ARG A 16 -16.56 -10.49 -11.16
N GLN A 17 -16.08 -11.61 -10.62
CA GLN A 17 -15.67 -12.76 -11.43
C GLN A 17 -16.33 -14.02 -10.89
N HIS A 18 -16.98 -14.79 -11.77
CA HIS A 18 -17.64 -16.06 -11.41
C HIS A 18 -18.54 -15.98 -10.17
N GLY A 19 -19.25 -14.85 -9.99
CA GLY A 19 -20.13 -14.64 -8.84
C GLY A 19 -19.44 -14.15 -7.56
N VAL A 20 -18.11 -14.06 -7.54
CA VAL A 20 -17.32 -13.56 -6.41
C VAL A 20 -16.94 -12.09 -6.62
N LEU A 21 -17.03 -11.29 -5.57
CA LEU A 21 -16.49 -9.93 -5.54
C LEU A 21 -15.01 -10.02 -5.20
N GLU A 22 -14.16 -9.62 -6.13
CA GLU A 22 -12.73 -9.45 -5.93
C GLU A 22 -12.43 -7.97 -5.66
N VAL A 23 -11.76 -7.71 -4.56
CA VAL A 23 -11.28 -6.36 -4.19
C VAL A 23 -9.76 -6.40 -4.15
N PRO A 24 -9.07 -5.80 -5.12
CA PRO A 24 -7.62 -5.91 -5.21
C PRO A 24 -6.92 -5.12 -4.10
N VAL A 25 -5.74 -5.58 -3.72
CA VAL A 25 -4.77 -4.70 -3.03
C VAL A 25 -4.46 -3.56 -3.99
N ALA A 26 -4.58 -2.33 -3.51
CA ALA A 26 -4.34 -1.15 -4.34
C ALA A 26 -2.93 -1.19 -4.94
N ALA A 27 -2.82 -0.93 -6.24
CA ALA A 27 -1.55 -0.89 -6.95
C ALA A 27 -1.32 0.50 -7.56
N TYR A 28 -0.06 0.82 -7.78
CA TYR A 28 0.34 2.08 -8.38
C TYR A 28 1.58 1.93 -9.26
N ALA A 29 1.72 2.85 -10.20
CA ALA A 29 2.91 2.95 -11.03
C ALA A 29 3.95 3.85 -10.36
N GLU A 30 5.18 3.37 -10.26
CA GLU A 30 6.33 4.15 -9.77
C GLU A 30 7.30 4.37 -10.92
N PRO A 31 7.51 5.62 -11.36
CA PRO A 31 8.52 5.94 -12.36
C PRO A 31 9.93 5.63 -11.85
N GLY A 32 10.75 5.01 -12.69
CA GLY A 32 12.13 4.66 -12.36
C GLY A 32 13.07 4.89 -13.54
N LEU A 33 14.38 4.86 -13.30
CA LEU A 33 15.42 5.11 -14.31
C LEU A 33 15.37 4.11 -15.49
N ARG A 34 14.88 2.91 -15.26
CA ARG A 34 14.79 1.83 -16.28
C ARG A 34 13.35 1.58 -16.74
N GLY A 35 12.47 2.59 -16.63
CA GLY A 35 11.07 2.45 -16.92
C GLY A 35 10.20 2.40 -15.67
N GLU A 36 8.92 2.22 -15.88
CA GLU A 36 7.92 2.18 -14.84
C GLU A 36 7.86 0.82 -14.14
N ARG A 37 7.61 0.83 -12.84
CA ARG A 37 7.38 -0.37 -12.02
C ARG A 37 6.01 -0.31 -11.40
N ILE A 38 5.31 -1.44 -11.40
CA ILE A 38 4.05 -1.58 -10.71
C ILE A 38 4.32 -2.08 -9.29
N LYS A 39 3.69 -1.45 -8.32
CA LYS A 39 3.81 -1.77 -6.91
C LYS A 39 2.47 -1.87 -6.23
N CYS A 40 2.35 -2.79 -5.29
CA CYS A 40 1.22 -2.82 -4.36
C CYS A 40 1.39 -1.76 -3.26
N LEU A 41 0.28 -1.18 -2.84
CA LEU A 41 0.23 -0.25 -1.73
C LEU A 41 0.36 -1.04 -0.42
N THR A 42 1.54 -0.96 0.19
CA THR A 42 1.85 -1.62 1.46
C THR A 42 2.46 -0.62 2.44
N ILE A 43 2.29 -0.85 3.73
CA ILE A 43 2.92 0.01 4.76
C ILE A 43 4.43 -0.05 4.68
N THR A 44 4.99 -1.23 4.42
CA THR A 44 6.44 -1.45 4.36
C THR A 44 7.06 -0.92 3.07
N GLY A 45 6.42 -1.21 1.95
CA GLY A 45 6.99 -0.95 0.61
C GLY A 45 6.74 0.45 0.08
N THR A 46 5.78 1.19 0.63
CA THR A 46 5.35 2.50 0.14
C THR A 46 5.71 3.60 1.14
N SER A 47 6.36 4.67 0.68
CA SER A 47 6.67 5.81 1.54
C SER A 47 5.40 6.58 1.90
N TRP A 48 5.38 7.24 3.07
CA TRP A 48 4.22 8.01 3.50
C TRP A 48 3.76 9.07 2.50
N PRO A 49 4.65 9.87 1.87
CA PRO A 49 4.22 10.83 0.85
C PRO A 49 3.45 10.19 -0.30
N VAL A 50 3.89 9.02 -0.79
CA VAL A 50 3.20 8.30 -1.88
C VAL A 50 1.83 7.79 -1.42
N THR A 51 1.76 7.19 -0.23
CA THR A 51 0.50 6.73 0.36
C THR A 51 -0.50 7.88 0.48
N ARG A 52 -0.06 9.02 1.02
CA ARG A 52 -0.88 10.21 1.15
C ARG A 52 -1.37 10.73 -0.20
N HIS A 53 -0.48 10.87 -1.18
CA HIS A 53 -0.87 11.33 -2.52
C HIS A 53 -1.89 10.40 -3.18
N MET A 54 -1.73 9.08 -3.00
CA MET A 54 -2.68 8.11 -3.55
C MET A 54 -4.06 8.20 -2.86
N LEU A 55 -4.10 8.42 -1.56
CA LEU A 55 -5.35 8.67 -0.82
C LEU A 55 -6.05 9.93 -1.32
N GLU A 56 -5.32 11.05 -1.41
CA GLU A 56 -5.86 12.32 -1.90
C GLU A 56 -6.36 12.20 -3.36
N TRP A 57 -5.59 11.55 -4.22
CA TRP A 57 -5.98 11.28 -5.60
C TRP A 57 -7.25 10.42 -5.68
N ALA A 58 -7.35 9.37 -4.89
CA ALA A 58 -8.52 8.51 -4.86
C ALA A 58 -9.78 9.28 -4.40
N TYR A 59 -9.64 10.15 -3.42
CA TYR A 59 -10.71 11.04 -2.97
C TYR A 59 -11.14 12.00 -4.09
N GLN A 60 -10.18 12.70 -4.73
CA GLN A 60 -10.47 13.68 -5.79
C GLN A 60 -11.12 13.05 -7.02
N THR A 61 -10.70 11.83 -7.37
CA THR A 61 -11.20 11.12 -8.55
C THR A 61 -12.36 10.17 -8.23
N GLN A 62 -12.78 10.12 -6.97
CA GLN A 62 -13.84 9.21 -6.49
C GLN A 62 -13.56 7.74 -6.83
N ASN A 63 -12.28 7.36 -6.80
CA ASN A 63 -11.83 5.99 -7.02
C ASN A 63 -11.54 5.28 -5.69
N GLY A 64 -12.04 4.06 -5.56
CA GLY A 64 -11.88 3.23 -4.37
C GLY A 64 -12.75 2.00 -4.43
N PRO A 65 -12.65 1.11 -3.46
CA PRO A 65 -11.90 1.23 -2.20
C PRO A 65 -10.39 1.13 -2.39
N LEU A 66 -9.61 1.75 -1.50
CA LEU A 66 -8.17 1.52 -1.42
C LEU A 66 -7.87 0.47 -0.36
N VAL A 67 -7.33 -0.66 -0.77
CA VAL A 67 -6.88 -1.72 0.14
C VAL A 67 -5.37 -1.57 0.32
N ILE A 68 -4.96 -1.31 1.56
CA ILE A 68 -3.55 -1.20 1.96
C ILE A 68 -3.16 -2.51 2.64
N LEU A 69 -2.18 -3.21 2.08
CA LEU A 69 -1.69 -4.47 2.64
C LEU A 69 -0.66 -4.21 3.71
N THR A 70 -0.75 -4.98 4.81
CA THR A 70 0.28 -5.06 5.84
C THR A 70 0.25 -6.41 6.53
N HIS A 71 1.41 -6.85 7.03
CA HIS A 71 1.55 -8.05 7.83
C HIS A 71 2.05 -7.69 9.23
N ALA A 72 1.60 -8.40 10.24
CA ALA A 72 2.02 -8.16 11.63
C ALA A 72 3.54 -8.27 11.82
N SER A 73 4.19 -9.19 11.12
CA SER A 73 5.65 -9.38 11.14
C SER A 73 6.46 -8.20 10.60
N GLU A 74 5.86 -7.32 9.81
CA GLU A 74 6.55 -6.15 9.23
C GLU A 74 6.85 -5.05 10.26
N PHE A 75 6.19 -5.09 11.44
CA PHE A 75 6.40 -4.11 12.52
C PHE A 75 7.56 -4.44 13.45
N SER A 76 8.21 -5.57 13.22
CA SER A 76 9.41 -6.01 13.91
C SER A 76 10.44 -6.54 12.92
N SER A 77 11.71 -6.48 13.28
CA SER A 77 12.81 -7.09 12.55
C SER A 77 13.58 -8.04 13.47
N SER A 78 14.02 -9.18 12.95
CA SER A 78 14.95 -10.05 13.68
C SER A 78 16.34 -9.41 13.74
N VAL A 79 16.99 -9.54 14.88
CA VAL A 79 18.35 -9.03 15.10
C VAL A 79 19.39 -10.14 15.24
N ASN A 80 18.99 -11.37 14.98
CA ASN A 80 19.91 -12.50 15.06
C ASN A 80 20.90 -12.45 13.89
N THR A 81 22.16 -12.73 14.20
CA THR A 81 23.20 -12.98 13.21
C THR A 81 23.10 -14.44 12.73
N GLU A 82 23.74 -14.76 11.62
CA GLU A 82 23.80 -16.15 11.09
C GLU A 82 24.43 -17.18 12.07
N GLN A 83 25.06 -16.68 13.15
CA GLN A 83 25.72 -17.47 14.19
C GLN A 83 24.86 -17.73 15.42
N ASP A 84 23.70 -17.10 15.50
CA ASP A 84 22.80 -17.25 16.66
C ASP A 84 21.93 -18.51 16.54
N ASP A 85 21.62 -19.11 17.68
CA ASP A 85 20.70 -20.26 17.76
C ASP A 85 19.33 -19.86 17.19
N PRO A 86 18.81 -20.57 16.15
CA PRO A 86 17.50 -20.30 15.57
C PRO A 86 16.35 -20.34 16.58
N ALA A 87 16.53 -21.02 17.72
CA ALA A 87 15.54 -21.07 18.79
C ALA A 87 15.48 -19.78 19.64
N GLN A 88 16.45 -18.88 19.50
CA GLN A 88 16.57 -17.64 20.26
C GLN A 88 16.43 -16.38 19.38
N VAL A 89 15.42 -16.36 18.55
CA VAL A 89 15.18 -15.19 17.68
C VAL A 89 14.76 -13.98 18.52
N THR A 90 15.60 -12.95 18.52
CA THR A 90 15.30 -11.67 19.15
C THR A 90 14.68 -10.73 18.14
N TYR A 91 13.57 -10.08 18.51
CA TYR A 91 12.89 -9.11 17.67
C TYR A 91 13.03 -7.70 18.21
N ARG A 92 13.26 -6.75 17.32
CA ARG A 92 13.21 -5.31 17.63
C ARG A 92 12.10 -4.65 16.84
N PRO A 93 11.50 -3.57 17.35
CA PRO A 93 10.54 -2.78 16.60
C PRO A 93 11.14 -2.30 15.29
N ALA A 94 10.33 -2.29 14.21
CA ALA A 94 10.68 -1.67 12.94
C ALA A 94 10.17 -0.20 12.92
N PRO A 95 10.99 0.78 13.33
CA PRO A 95 10.51 2.13 13.64
C PRO A 95 9.94 2.85 12.42
N LEU A 96 10.46 2.58 11.22
CA LEU A 96 9.93 3.17 9.99
C LEU A 96 8.52 2.72 9.70
N VAL A 97 8.27 1.40 9.78
CA VAL A 97 6.96 0.82 9.49
C VAL A 97 5.94 1.31 10.50
N GLN A 98 6.31 1.32 11.79
CA GLN A 98 5.48 1.87 12.86
C GLN A 98 5.18 3.36 12.66
N ARG A 99 6.17 4.15 12.23
CA ARG A 99 5.97 5.58 11.91
C ARG A 99 5.00 5.76 10.76
N ARG A 100 5.13 4.99 9.67
CA ARG A 100 4.23 5.06 8.52
C ARG A 100 2.79 4.69 8.89
N LEU A 101 2.61 3.64 9.69
CA LEU A 101 1.29 3.28 10.20
C LEU A 101 0.69 4.40 11.05
N ARG A 102 1.47 4.98 11.96
CA ARG A 102 1.03 6.12 12.78
C ARG A 102 0.64 7.33 11.92
N GLN A 103 1.42 7.65 10.91
CA GLN A 103 1.10 8.73 9.96
C GLN A 103 -0.20 8.46 9.20
N LEU A 104 -0.40 7.24 8.74
CA LEU A 104 -1.64 6.83 8.07
C LEU A 104 -2.85 6.95 9.01
N THR A 105 -2.77 6.40 10.22
CA THR A 105 -3.88 6.43 11.17
C THR A 105 -4.22 7.86 11.62
N GLN A 106 -3.23 8.70 11.88
CA GLN A 106 -3.43 10.11 12.22
C GLN A 106 -4.06 10.90 11.07
N PHE A 107 -3.62 10.63 9.82
CA PHE A 107 -4.19 11.26 8.64
C PHE A 107 -5.67 10.89 8.45
N LEU A 108 -6.00 9.60 8.56
CA LEU A 108 -7.37 9.12 8.43
C LEU A 108 -8.27 9.63 9.57
N ASP A 109 -7.75 9.71 10.78
CA ASP A 109 -8.47 10.27 11.93
C ASP A 109 -8.81 11.75 11.75
N GLY A 110 -7.85 12.54 11.25
CA GLY A 110 -8.04 13.96 10.96
C GLY A 110 -8.85 14.25 9.69
N ALA A 111 -9.21 13.24 8.90
CA ALA A 111 -9.89 13.38 7.61
C ALA A 111 -11.12 12.46 7.50
N ARG A 112 -11.82 12.23 8.61
CA ARG A 112 -13.01 11.35 8.69
C ARG A 112 -14.19 11.84 7.84
N ASP A 113 -14.23 13.10 7.53
CA ASP A 113 -15.17 13.73 6.60
C ASP A 113 -14.94 13.31 5.14
N ARG A 114 -13.72 12.88 4.80
CA ARG A 114 -13.30 12.51 3.45
C ARG A 114 -13.08 11.01 3.27
N PHE A 115 -12.59 10.35 4.31
CA PHE A 115 -12.21 8.93 4.27
C PHE A 115 -12.97 8.13 5.33
N ASN A 116 -13.60 7.06 4.87
CA ASN A 116 -14.27 6.11 5.74
C ASN A 116 -13.51 4.78 5.72
N THR A 117 -13.07 4.31 6.89
CA THR A 117 -12.54 2.96 7.05
C THR A 117 -13.67 1.98 7.28
N THR A 118 -13.69 0.88 6.54
CA THR A 118 -14.77 -0.10 6.60
C THR A 118 -14.26 -1.54 6.54
N THR A 119 -15.11 -2.48 6.84
CA THR A 119 -14.82 -3.91 6.69
C THR A 119 -15.31 -4.43 5.36
N PHE A 120 -14.81 -5.61 4.93
CA PHE A 120 -15.28 -6.24 3.70
C PHE A 120 -16.78 -6.53 3.73
N SER A 121 -17.30 -6.99 4.86
CA SER A 121 -18.74 -7.27 4.99
C SER A 121 -19.60 -6.00 4.89
N ALA A 122 -19.18 -4.92 5.51
CA ALA A 122 -19.93 -3.65 5.48
C ALA A 122 -19.82 -2.91 4.13
N GLY A 123 -18.67 -3.03 3.45
CA GLY A 123 -18.40 -2.36 2.18
C GLY A 123 -18.90 -3.09 0.94
N SER A 124 -19.19 -4.39 1.03
CA SER A 124 -19.41 -5.26 -0.13
C SER A 124 -20.51 -4.77 -1.08
N ALA A 125 -21.64 -4.29 -0.57
CA ALA A 125 -22.74 -3.81 -1.42
C ALA A 125 -22.35 -2.57 -2.23
N ALA A 126 -21.66 -1.61 -1.60
CA ALA A 126 -21.17 -0.40 -2.27
C ALA A 126 -20.09 -0.76 -3.32
N TRP A 127 -19.23 -1.72 -3.02
CA TRP A 127 -18.16 -2.14 -3.93
C TRP A 127 -18.68 -2.95 -5.11
N LEU A 128 -19.76 -3.71 -4.95
CA LEU A 128 -20.46 -4.35 -6.08
C LEU A 128 -20.96 -3.31 -7.09
N ASN A 129 -21.50 -2.19 -6.61
CA ASN A 129 -21.90 -1.08 -7.47
C ASN A 129 -20.69 -0.37 -8.10
N ALA A 130 -19.58 -0.28 -7.39
CA ALA A 130 -18.33 0.30 -7.90
C ALA A 130 -17.62 -0.60 -8.92
N ALA A 131 -17.88 -1.91 -8.92
CA ALA A 131 -17.25 -2.88 -9.84
C ALA A 131 -17.53 -2.62 -11.33
N SER A 132 -18.54 -1.83 -11.66
CA SER A 132 -18.85 -1.37 -13.03
C SER A 132 -18.02 -0.15 -13.46
N ARG A 133 -17.29 0.50 -12.56
CA ARG A 133 -16.48 1.67 -12.88
C ARG A 133 -15.19 1.27 -13.59
N PRO A 134 -14.64 2.15 -14.47
CA PRO A 134 -13.33 1.94 -15.05
C PRO A 134 -12.27 1.82 -13.95
N ASP A 135 -11.34 0.92 -14.14
CA ASP A 135 -10.19 0.81 -13.26
C ASP A 135 -9.25 1.99 -13.48
N ALA A 136 -8.91 2.71 -12.42
CA ALA A 136 -8.13 3.91 -12.50
C ALA A 136 -6.68 3.66 -12.06
N ARG A 137 -5.75 4.25 -12.80
CA ARG A 137 -4.33 4.11 -12.55
C ARG A 137 -3.79 5.36 -11.86
N PHE A 138 -3.18 5.16 -10.70
CA PHE A 138 -2.37 6.17 -10.04
C PHE A 138 -0.89 6.01 -10.40
N THR A 139 -0.24 7.12 -10.77
CA THR A 139 1.20 7.18 -10.97
C THR A 139 1.82 8.03 -9.88
N ALA A 140 2.77 7.45 -9.14
CA ALA A 140 3.45 8.17 -8.08
C ALA A 140 4.26 9.36 -8.66
N PRO A 141 4.25 10.53 -8.02
CA PRO A 141 5.01 11.68 -8.51
C PRO A 141 6.51 11.40 -8.49
N HIS A 142 7.24 11.93 -9.46
CA HIS A 142 8.69 12.07 -9.36
C HIS A 142 8.99 13.01 -8.19
N PRO A 143 9.79 12.71 -7.25
CA PRO A 143 10.81 11.70 -6.99
C PRO A 143 10.42 10.70 -5.88
N ALA A 144 9.28 10.05 -5.98
CA ALA A 144 8.79 9.11 -4.95
C ALA A 144 9.82 8.01 -4.61
N GLY A 145 10.54 7.51 -5.61
CA GLY A 145 11.62 6.54 -5.41
C GLY A 145 12.80 7.11 -4.61
N LEU A 146 13.13 8.38 -4.81
CA LEU A 146 14.20 9.06 -4.08
C LEU A 146 13.82 9.27 -2.60
N ALA A 147 12.61 9.72 -2.33
CA ALA A 147 12.12 9.90 -0.96
C ALA A 147 12.19 8.59 -0.16
N ARG A 148 11.84 7.47 -0.78
CA ARG A 148 11.95 6.14 -0.14
C ARG A 148 13.41 5.76 0.13
N VAL A 149 14.33 6.01 -0.81
CA VAL A 149 15.77 5.74 -0.61
C VAL A 149 16.29 6.58 0.53
N LEU A 150 15.93 7.86 0.61
CA LEU A 150 16.34 8.76 1.69
C LEU A 150 15.76 8.33 3.05
N GLU A 151 14.49 7.95 3.12
CA GLU A 151 13.89 7.41 4.35
C GLU A 151 14.62 6.15 4.83
N ASN A 152 14.91 5.21 3.92
CA ASN A 152 15.60 3.97 4.26
C ASN A 152 17.07 4.21 4.68
N SER A 153 17.75 5.17 4.04
CA SER A 153 19.14 5.53 4.35
C SER A 153 19.23 6.25 5.71
N TRP A 154 18.28 7.13 6.00
CA TRP A 154 18.25 7.85 7.28
C TRP A 154 18.11 6.90 8.47
N ILE A 155 17.31 5.83 8.32
CA ILE A 155 17.12 4.85 9.39
C ILE A 155 18.32 3.94 9.57
N ARG A 156 19.03 3.58 8.49
CA ARG A 156 20.29 2.81 8.63
C ARG A 156 21.39 3.57 9.38
N LEU A 157 21.29 4.90 9.39
CA LEU A 157 22.29 5.75 10.06
C LEU A 157 21.89 6.10 11.50
N HIS A 158 20.62 5.98 11.89
CA HIS A 158 20.12 6.47 13.19
C HIS A 158 19.30 5.42 13.96
N GLY A 159 19.13 4.22 13.45
CA GLY A 159 18.46 3.08 14.08
C GLY A 159 19.44 1.97 14.39
#